data_05e3bc709dd2eb0679d9bfcfefd25301
#
_entry.id   05e3bc709dd2eb0679d9bfcfefd25301
#
_cell.length_a   1.000
_cell.length_b   1.000
_cell.length_c   1.000
_cell.angle_alpha   90.00
_cell.angle_beta   90.00
_cell.angle_gamma   90.00
#
_symmetry.space_group_name_H-M   'P 1'
#
loop_
_entity.id
_entity.type
_entity.pdbx_description
1 polymer ?
#
loop_
_entity_poly.entity_id
_entity_poly.type
_entity_poly.pdbx_seq_one_letter_code
_entity_poly.pdbx_strand_id
1 'polypeptide(L)'
;IWGKPTWGAYWVWDARLTSTLVLLFLYAGVMALNQAITERQVAGKATAILAIVGTINIPIIKYSVEWWNTLHQTSSFTLTAKPSMPADMYLPLLLTVLGSYCVFALVVLVRTRAQILHTQSGATWLIKHRDITGAT
;
A
#
# COMPACT_ATOMS: atom_id res chain seq x y z
N ILE A 1 5.78 15.57 -12.83
CA ILE A 1 6.52 16.84 -12.74
C ILE A 1 8.02 16.58 -12.85
N TRP A 2 8.59 15.71 -12.04
CA TRP A 2 10.02 15.37 -12.07
C TRP A 2 10.49 14.72 -13.37
N GLY A 3 9.64 13.97 -14.05
CA GLY A 3 9.97 13.29 -15.30
C GLY A 3 10.37 14.24 -16.45
N LYS A 4 9.76 15.44 -16.52
CA LYS A 4 10.06 16.37 -17.61
C LYS A 4 11.50 16.90 -17.61
N PRO A 5 12.09 17.34 -16.48
CA PRO A 5 13.50 17.75 -16.46
C PRO A 5 14.46 16.58 -16.77
N THR A 6 14.12 15.35 -16.40
CA THR A 6 15.00 14.19 -16.53
C THR A 6 14.89 13.50 -17.87
N TRP A 7 13.67 13.36 -18.41
CA TRP A 7 13.38 12.57 -19.62
C TRP A 7 12.75 13.38 -20.76
N GLY A 8 12.56 14.68 -20.58
CA GLY A 8 11.96 15.56 -21.59
C GLY A 8 10.43 15.46 -21.71
N ALA A 9 9.80 14.50 -21.04
CA ALA A 9 8.35 14.27 -21.11
C ALA A 9 7.73 14.10 -19.71
N TYR A 10 6.46 14.47 -19.57
CA TYR A 10 5.71 14.23 -18.32
C TYR A 10 5.30 12.76 -18.17
N TRP A 11 5.03 12.09 -19.28
CA TRP A 11 4.59 10.71 -19.35
C TRP A 11 5.18 10.02 -20.55
N VAL A 12 5.64 8.81 -20.34
CA VAL A 12 6.10 7.90 -21.39
C VAL A 12 5.42 6.56 -21.16
N TRP A 13 4.92 5.95 -22.21
CA TRP A 13 4.29 4.63 -22.16
C TRP A 13 5.38 3.54 -22.07
N ASP A 14 6.10 3.51 -20.97
CA ASP A 14 7.01 2.42 -20.67
C ASP A 14 6.32 1.36 -19.79
N ALA A 15 6.93 0.19 -19.71
CA ALA A 15 6.36 -0.94 -18.99
C ALA A 15 6.17 -0.63 -17.48
N ARG A 16 7.08 0.13 -16.87
CA ARG A 16 7.01 0.46 -15.45
C ARG A 16 5.89 1.45 -15.14
N LEU A 17 5.80 2.53 -15.90
CA LEU A 17 4.74 3.53 -15.69
C LEU A 17 3.37 2.95 -16.02
N THR A 18 3.27 2.17 -17.09
CA THR A 18 2.01 1.51 -17.47
C THR A 18 1.54 0.50 -16.44
N SER A 19 2.42 -0.36 -15.93
CA SER A 19 2.05 -1.33 -14.89
C SER A 19 1.72 -0.66 -13.54
N THR A 20 2.36 0.47 -13.22
CA THR A 20 2.00 1.28 -12.06
C THR A 20 0.64 1.94 -12.23
N LEU A 21 0.29 2.39 -13.43
CA LEU A 21 -1.05 2.90 -13.75
C LEU A 21 -2.12 1.82 -13.60
N VAL A 22 -1.83 0.59 -14.08
CA VAL A 22 -2.70 -0.57 -13.87
C VAL A 22 -2.92 -0.84 -12.38
N LEU A 23 -1.86 -0.75 -11.57
CA LEU A 23 -1.97 -0.90 -10.12
C LEU A 23 -2.90 0.17 -9.50
N LEU A 24 -2.81 1.41 -9.95
CA LEU A 24 -3.71 2.48 -9.52
C LEU A 24 -5.18 2.14 -9.83
N PHE A 25 -5.47 1.65 -11.04
CA PHE A 25 -6.82 1.23 -11.40
C PHE A 25 -7.31 0.02 -10.60
N LEU A 26 -6.42 -0.92 -10.27
CA LEU A 26 -6.76 -2.05 -9.39
C LEU A 26 -7.14 -1.57 -7.99
N TYR A 27 -6.41 -0.61 -7.40
CA TYR A 27 -6.79 0.00 -6.12
C TYR A 27 -8.11 0.74 -6.20
N ALA A 28 -8.32 1.54 -7.24
CA ALA A 28 -9.60 2.22 -7.46
C ALA A 28 -10.74 1.22 -7.62
N GLY A 29 -10.51 0.12 -8.33
CA GLY A 29 -11.47 -0.98 -8.49
C GLY A 29 -11.82 -1.67 -7.17
N VAL A 30 -10.84 -1.95 -6.32
CA VAL A 30 -11.06 -2.51 -4.97
C VAL A 30 -11.93 -1.57 -4.13
N MET A 31 -11.64 -0.26 -4.16
CA MET A 31 -12.42 0.74 -3.42
C MET A 31 -13.84 0.85 -3.95
N ALA A 32 -14.01 0.92 -5.26
CA ALA A 32 -15.32 1.02 -5.91
C ALA A 32 -16.17 -0.24 -5.66
N LEU A 33 -15.57 -1.41 -5.79
CA LEU A 33 -16.25 -2.69 -5.56
C LEU A 33 -16.72 -2.83 -4.11
N ASN A 34 -15.90 -2.42 -3.16
CA ASN A 34 -16.24 -2.44 -1.73
C ASN A 34 -17.39 -1.49 -1.39
N GLN A 35 -17.55 -0.40 -2.12
CA GLN A 35 -18.64 0.57 -1.92
C GLN A 35 -19.92 0.19 -2.67
N ALA A 36 -19.78 -0.46 -3.83
CA ALA A 36 -20.92 -0.83 -4.69
C ALA A 36 -21.75 -2.00 -4.14
N ILE A 37 -21.12 -2.91 -3.39
CA ILE A 37 -21.78 -4.09 -2.86
C ILE A 37 -22.27 -3.81 -1.44
N THR A 38 -23.60 -3.87 -1.25
CA THR A 38 -24.26 -3.57 0.03
C THR A 38 -23.98 -4.66 1.07
N GLU A 39 -23.92 -5.92 0.63
CA GLU A 39 -23.68 -7.04 1.53
C GLU A 39 -22.20 -7.15 1.89
N ARG A 40 -21.87 -6.94 3.16
CA ARG A 40 -20.50 -6.82 3.65
C ARG A 40 -19.64 -8.08 3.44
N GLN A 41 -20.25 -9.27 3.53
CA GLN A 41 -19.52 -10.53 3.29
C GLN A 41 -19.17 -10.71 1.81
N VAL A 42 -20.11 -10.42 0.93
CA VAL A 42 -19.91 -10.50 -0.53
C VAL A 42 -18.91 -9.44 -1.00
N ALA A 43 -19.04 -8.21 -0.51
CA ALA A 43 -18.09 -7.15 -0.77
C ALA A 43 -16.67 -7.55 -0.36
N GLY A 44 -16.50 -8.09 0.86
CA GLY A 44 -15.21 -8.53 1.37
C GLY A 44 -14.58 -9.66 0.54
N LYS A 45 -15.35 -10.64 0.10
CA LYS A 45 -14.85 -11.72 -0.76
C LYS A 45 -14.45 -11.20 -2.14
N ALA A 46 -15.29 -10.39 -2.77
CA ALA A 46 -15.04 -9.86 -4.10
C ALA A 46 -13.79 -8.94 -4.11
N THR A 47 -13.66 -8.05 -3.14
CA THR A 47 -12.48 -7.17 -3.01
C THR A 47 -11.21 -7.94 -2.68
N ALA A 48 -11.28 -9.01 -1.86
CA ALA A 48 -10.14 -9.86 -1.57
C ALA A 48 -9.64 -10.59 -2.82
N ILE A 49 -10.53 -11.12 -3.65
CA ILE A 49 -10.17 -11.78 -4.92
C ILE A 49 -9.48 -10.76 -5.84
N LEU A 50 -10.04 -9.56 -6.00
CA LEU A 50 -9.46 -8.52 -6.84
C LEU A 50 -8.10 -8.07 -6.30
N ALA A 51 -7.92 -7.96 -4.99
CA ALA A 51 -6.65 -7.61 -4.36
C ALA A 51 -5.58 -8.70 -4.58
N ILE A 52 -5.95 -9.99 -4.49
CA ILE A 52 -5.05 -11.11 -4.78
C ILE A 52 -4.61 -11.08 -6.26
N VAL A 53 -5.54 -10.89 -7.19
CA VAL A 53 -5.23 -10.74 -8.62
C VAL A 53 -4.30 -9.52 -8.82
N GLY A 54 -4.57 -8.41 -8.13
CA GLY A 54 -3.73 -7.22 -8.17
C GLY A 54 -2.30 -7.44 -7.66
N THR A 55 -2.10 -8.39 -6.76
CA THR A 55 -0.76 -8.74 -6.23
C THR A 55 0.16 -9.27 -7.32
N ILE A 56 -0.36 -9.92 -8.36
CA ILE A 56 0.42 -10.40 -9.52
C ILE A 56 1.09 -9.23 -10.26
N ASN A 57 0.50 -8.05 -10.22
CA ASN A 57 1.05 -6.87 -10.87
C ASN A 57 2.31 -6.32 -10.18
N ILE A 58 2.53 -6.62 -8.90
CA ILE A 58 3.69 -6.13 -8.12
C ILE A 58 5.03 -6.66 -8.69
N PRO A 59 5.21 -7.98 -8.88
CA PRO A 59 6.42 -8.49 -9.53
C PRO A 59 6.57 -7.98 -10.97
N ILE A 60 5.48 -7.78 -11.71
CA ILE A 60 5.54 -7.20 -13.06
C ILE A 60 6.14 -5.80 -13.02
N ILE A 61 5.70 -4.93 -12.10
CA ILE A 61 6.29 -3.60 -11.91
C ILE A 61 7.78 -3.70 -11.58
N LYS A 62 8.17 -4.61 -10.70
CA LYS A 62 9.56 -4.77 -10.27
C LYS A 62 10.46 -5.20 -11.43
N TYR A 63 10.06 -6.22 -12.18
CA TYR A 63 10.88 -6.81 -13.25
C TYR A 63 10.67 -6.14 -14.60
N SER A 64 9.72 -5.23 -14.74
CA SER A 64 9.44 -4.53 -16.00
C SER A 64 10.67 -3.82 -16.58
N VAL A 65 11.56 -3.31 -15.72
CA VAL A 65 12.80 -2.63 -16.12
C VAL A 65 13.84 -3.61 -16.69
N GLU A 66 13.79 -4.87 -16.26
CA GLU A 66 14.70 -5.92 -16.73
C GLU A 66 14.18 -6.60 -18.01
N TRP A 67 12.84 -6.70 -18.15
CA TRP A 67 12.21 -7.40 -19.27
C TRP A 67 11.95 -6.53 -20.49
N TRP A 68 11.81 -5.21 -20.30
CA TRP A 68 11.55 -4.25 -21.38
C TRP A 68 12.52 -3.09 -21.35
N ASN A 69 12.76 -2.52 -22.51
CA ASN A 69 13.49 -1.26 -22.61
C ASN A 69 12.68 -0.14 -21.97
N THR A 70 13.17 0.43 -20.87
CA THR A 70 12.53 1.52 -20.15
C THR A 70 13.52 2.66 -19.91
N LEU A 71 12.99 3.86 -19.64
CA LEU A 71 13.81 5.00 -19.22
C LEU A 71 14.24 4.91 -17.75
N HIS A 72 13.69 3.95 -16.99
CA HIS A 72 13.98 3.78 -15.58
C HIS A 72 15.26 2.96 -15.38
N GLN A 73 16.02 3.36 -14.37
CA GLN A 73 17.20 2.62 -13.93
C GLN A 73 16.78 1.31 -13.24
N THR A 74 17.66 0.32 -13.30
CA THR A 74 17.53 -0.92 -12.52
C THR A 74 17.51 -0.66 -11.03
N SER A 75 17.02 -1.62 -10.26
CA SER A 75 16.88 -1.48 -8.81
C SER A 75 18.23 -1.23 -8.13
N SER A 76 18.35 -0.13 -7.39
CA SER A 76 19.54 0.18 -6.58
C SER A 76 19.66 -0.70 -5.34
N PHE A 77 18.58 -1.39 -4.94
CA PHE A 77 18.52 -2.34 -3.85
C PHE A 77 18.16 -3.71 -4.36
N THR A 78 19.04 -4.69 -4.09
CA THR A 78 18.78 -6.11 -4.30
C THR A 78 19.03 -6.85 -2.99
N LEU A 79 18.34 -7.97 -2.77
CA LEU A 79 18.52 -8.79 -1.56
C LEU A 79 19.86 -9.52 -1.54
N THR A 80 20.52 -9.62 -2.69
CA THR A 80 21.72 -10.45 -2.90
C THR A 80 23.01 -9.66 -3.10
N ALA A 81 22.94 -8.34 -3.30
CA ALA A 81 24.10 -7.50 -3.56
C ALA A 81 24.12 -6.26 -2.66
N LYS A 82 25.30 -5.69 -2.49
CA LYS A 82 25.44 -4.41 -1.78
C LYS A 82 24.65 -3.33 -2.53
N PRO A 83 24.00 -2.39 -1.80
CA PRO A 83 23.34 -1.25 -2.41
C PRO A 83 24.30 -0.48 -3.32
N SER A 84 23.86 -0.07 -4.48
CA SER A 84 24.67 0.72 -5.43
C SER A 84 24.83 2.20 -5.01
N MET A 85 24.21 2.59 -3.90
CA MET A 85 24.27 3.95 -3.37
C MET A 85 25.15 4.05 -2.12
N PRO A 86 25.79 5.20 -1.84
CA PRO A 86 26.63 5.42 -0.66
C PRO A 86 25.81 5.35 0.64
N ALA A 87 26.50 5.07 1.75
CA ALA A 87 25.90 4.90 3.08
C ALA A 87 25.07 6.12 3.53
N ASP A 88 25.54 7.31 3.21
CA ASP A 88 24.88 8.58 3.56
C ASP A 88 23.49 8.73 2.90
N MET A 89 23.25 8.00 1.82
CA MET A 89 21.96 7.99 1.13
C MET A 89 21.05 6.84 1.56
N TYR A 90 21.57 5.63 1.73
CA TYR A 90 20.70 4.50 2.07
C TYR A 90 20.30 4.47 3.54
N LEU A 91 21.12 4.99 4.48
CA LEU A 91 20.75 5.03 5.90
C LEU A 91 19.49 5.88 6.16
N PRO A 92 19.40 7.14 5.69
CA PRO A 92 18.16 7.91 5.80
C PRO A 92 16.96 7.23 5.11
N LEU A 93 17.20 6.57 3.97
CA LEU A 93 16.17 5.81 3.27
C LEU A 93 15.61 4.68 4.13
N LEU A 94 16.47 3.87 4.75
CA LEU A 94 16.06 2.78 5.64
C LEU A 94 15.28 3.30 6.86
N LEU A 95 15.74 4.40 7.48
CA LEU A 95 15.02 5.04 8.58
C LEU A 95 13.64 5.53 8.14
N THR A 96 13.53 6.12 6.96
CA THR A 96 12.25 6.58 6.40
C THR A 96 11.31 5.41 6.13
N VAL A 97 11.82 4.31 5.58
CA VAL A 97 11.05 3.09 5.36
C VAL A 97 10.55 2.51 6.69
N LEU A 98 11.43 2.40 7.69
CA LEU A 98 11.05 1.93 9.03
C LEU A 98 9.99 2.84 9.65
N GLY A 99 10.19 4.16 9.62
CA GLY A 99 9.22 5.14 10.11
C GLY A 99 7.87 5.03 9.42
N SER A 100 7.86 4.81 8.11
CA SER A 100 6.63 4.62 7.33
C SER A 100 5.88 3.35 7.75
N TYR A 101 6.58 2.24 7.99
CA TYR A 101 5.98 1.02 8.52
C TYR A 101 5.42 1.20 9.93
N CYS A 102 6.11 1.95 10.80
CA CYS A 102 5.61 2.27 12.14
C CYS A 102 4.32 3.09 12.09
N VAL A 103 4.27 4.12 11.24
CA VAL A 103 3.06 4.92 11.01
C VAL A 103 1.93 4.07 10.45
N PHE A 104 2.21 3.22 9.47
CA PHE A 104 1.23 2.29 8.91
C PHE A 104 0.66 1.36 9.99
N ALA A 105 1.51 0.73 10.79
CA ALA A 105 1.10 -0.16 11.88
C ALA A 105 0.24 0.60 12.91
N LEU A 106 0.62 1.82 13.29
CA LEU A 106 -0.15 2.67 14.20
C LEU A 106 -1.54 2.96 13.64
N VAL A 107 -1.63 3.38 12.37
CA VAL A 107 -2.92 3.68 11.72
C VAL A 107 -3.81 2.44 11.66
N VAL A 108 -3.24 1.27 11.32
CA VAL A 108 -3.98 0.01 11.30
C VAL A 108 -4.50 -0.34 12.68
N LEU A 109 -3.67 -0.26 13.72
CA LEU A 109 -4.08 -0.56 15.10
C LEU A 109 -5.19 0.39 15.59
N VAL A 110 -5.03 1.70 15.37
CA VAL A 110 -6.03 2.70 15.77
C VAL A 110 -7.36 2.46 15.05
N ARG A 111 -7.33 2.23 13.74
CA ARG A 111 -8.55 1.96 12.96
C ARG A 111 -9.21 0.64 13.35
N THR A 112 -8.43 -0.40 13.62
CA THR A 112 -8.95 -1.70 14.07
C THR A 112 -9.61 -1.55 15.44
N ARG A 113 -8.98 -0.86 16.40
CA ARG A 113 -9.60 -0.58 17.71
C ARG A 113 -10.91 0.20 17.57
N ALA A 114 -10.90 1.27 16.77
CA ALA A 114 -12.10 2.08 16.54
C ALA A 114 -13.24 1.23 15.93
N GLN A 115 -12.91 0.35 14.97
CA GLN A 115 -13.90 -0.54 14.36
C GLN A 115 -14.46 -1.58 15.33
N ILE A 116 -13.60 -2.17 16.18
CA ILE A 116 -14.05 -3.11 17.24
C ILE A 116 -14.96 -2.40 18.21
N LEU A 117 -14.58 -1.23 18.71
CA LEU A 117 -15.39 -0.45 19.63
C LEU A 117 -16.76 -0.08 19.01
N HIS A 118 -16.77 0.33 17.75
CA HIS A 118 -18.01 0.67 17.05
C HIS A 118 -18.93 -0.55 16.86
N THR A 119 -18.35 -1.69 16.48
CA THR A 119 -19.13 -2.92 16.21
C THR A 119 -19.63 -3.57 17.50
N GLN A 120 -18.89 -3.42 18.59
CA GLN A 120 -19.19 -4.06 19.88
C GLN A 120 -19.64 -3.08 20.95
N SER A 121 -20.15 -1.92 20.57
CA SER A 121 -20.58 -0.86 21.49
C SER A 121 -21.60 -1.30 22.55
N GLY A 122 -22.37 -2.37 22.30
CA GLY A 122 -23.29 -3.00 23.24
C GLY A 122 -22.74 -4.22 23.99
N ALA A 123 -21.48 -4.60 23.81
CA ALA A 123 -20.93 -5.77 24.44
C ALA A 123 -20.65 -5.53 25.93
N THR A 124 -21.04 -6.50 26.77
CA THR A 124 -20.98 -6.41 28.26
C THR A 124 -19.57 -6.10 28.77
N TRP A 125 -18.52 -6.56 28.10
CA TRP A 125 -17.13 -6.29 28.47
C TRP A 125 -16.72 -4.82 28.27
N LEU A 126 -17.27 -4.13 27.27
CA LEU A 126 -17.06 -2.71 27.02
C LEU A 126 -17.73 -1.84 28.09
N ILE A 127 -18.94 -2.21 28.48
CA ILE A 127 -19.68 -1.55 29.55
C ILE A 127 -18.87 -1.66 30.87
N LYS A 128 -18.41 -2.86 31.18
CA LYS A 128 -17.58 -3.12 32.38
C LYS A 128 -16.25 -2.34 32.35
N HIS A 129 -15.61 -2.22 31.18
CA HIS A 129 -14.35 -1.46 31.04
C HIS A 129 -14.58 0.04 31.23
N ARG A 130 -15.68 0.56 30.74
CA ARG A 130 -16.06 1.98 30.89
C ARG A 130 -16.32 2.32 32.33
N ASP A 131 -17.01 1.44 33.07
CA ASP A 131 -17.30 1.61 34.52
C ASP A 131 -16.02 1.61 35.35
N ILE A 132 -15.00 0.82 34.95
CA ILE A 132 -13.70 0.76 35.66
C ILE A 132 -12.85 2.01 35.38
N THR A 133 -12.91 2.55 34.14
CA THR A 133 -12.08 3.70 33.72
C THR A 133 -12.73 5.05 34.00
N GLY A 134 -13.99 5.10 34.45
CA GLY A 134 -14.71 6.35 34.74
C GLY A 134 -14.89 7.27 33.51
N ALA A 135 -14.74 6.74 32.31
CA ALA A 135 -14.91 7.49 31.07
C ALA A 135 -16.41 7.63 30.77
N THR A 136 -16.98 8.78 31.14
CA THR A 136 -18.33 9.22 30.75
C THR A 136 -18.35 9.79 29.36
#